data_7a7ce5a4e5795d2d4bcb1e931dca8f2e
#
_entry.id   7a7ce5a4e5795d2d4bcb1e931dca8f2e
#
_cell.length_a   1.000
_cell.length_b   1.000
_cell.length_c   1.000
_cell.angle_alpha   90.00
_cell.angle_beta   90.00
_cell.angle_gamma   90.00
#
_symmetry.space_group_name_H-M   'P 1'
#
loop_
_entity.id
_entity.type
_entity.pdbx_description
1 polymer ?
#
loop_
_entity_poly.entity_id
_entity_poly.type
_entity_poly.pdbx_seq_one_letter_code
_entity_poly.pdbx_strand_id
1 'polypeptide(L)'
;ERSSEHPLAEAIMAECEARGIVARMVEDFAAVPGRGVTAREGQNVIAAGNVRLMNELGVTVPAGLTEQFAAEGKTPLFFAKNGELVGTIAVADEVKETSAGAIAALRKLGVDVRMLTGDNRVTAEAIARRVGLTSEQVIADVLPADKERHVRELQDAGGKVAMVGDGINDSPALARADVGLAIGTGADIAKEGADVVLMRS
;
A
#
# COMPACT_ATOMS: atom_id res chain seq x y z
N GLU A 1 -5.11 -13.94 -9.77
CA GLU A 1 -5.22 -13.33 -8.45
C GLU A 1 -5.53 -14.35 -7.33
N ARG A 2 -6.44 -15.31 -7.54
CA ARG A 2 -6.76 -16.34 -6.52
C ARG A 2 -5.54 -17.10 -5.97
N SER A 3 -4.46 -17.18 -6.72
CA SER A 3 -3.21 -17.83 -6.30
C SER A 3 -2.17 -16.84 -5.74
N SER A 4 -2.52 -15.58 -5.58
CA SER A 4 -1.67 -14.53 -5.03
C SER A 4 -2.04 -14.29 -3.55
N GLU A 5 -1.04 -14.20 -2.69
CA GLU A 5 -1.19 -13.85 -1.27
C GLU A 5 -1.12 -12.32 -1.02
N HIS A 6 -1.15 -11.52 -2.10
CA HIS A 6 -1.03 -10.07 -1.99
C HIS A 6 -2.37 -9.45 -1.56
N PRO A 7 -2.41 -8.45 -0.64
CA PRO A 7 -3.64 -7.79 -0.20
C PRO A 7 -4.52 -7.23 -1.32
N LEU A 8 -3.90 -6.78 -2.42
CA LEU A 8 -4.63 -6.33 -3.60
C LEU A 8 -5.41 -7.46 -4.29
N ALA A 9 -4.90 -8.70 -4.25
CA ALA A 9 -5.60 -9.86 -4.80
C ALA A 9 -6.85 -10.19 -3.98
N GLU A 10 -6.79 -10.06 -2.65
CA GLU A 10 -7.94 -10.26 -1.77
C GLU A 10 -9.06 -9.25 -2.09
N ALA A 11 -8.74 -7.97 -2.25
CA ALA A 11 -9.71 -6.94 -2.60
C ALA A 11 -10.38 -7.23 -3.96
N ILE A 12 -9.61 -7.65 -4.97
CA ILE A 12 -10.13 -8.02 -6.29
C ILE A 12 -11.04 -9.24 -6.20
N MET A 13 -10.64 -10.25 -5.43
CA MET A 13 -11.44 -11.48 -5.25
C MET A 13 -12.75 -11.19 -4.53
N ALA A 14 -12.74 -10.36 -3.48
CA ALA A 14 -13.96 -9.94 -2.78
C ALA A 14 -14.95 -9.23 -3.73
N GLU A 15 -14.46 -8.34 -4.58
CA GLU A 15 -15.29 -7.66 -5.57
C GLU A 15 -15.83 -8.63 -6.65
N CYS A 16 -15.01 -9.61 -7.07
CA CYS A 16 -15.47 -10.65 -7.99
C CYS A 16 -16.61 -11.49 -7.38
N GLU A 17 -16.49 -11.87 -6.12
CA GLU A 17 -17.54 -12.62 -5.40
C GLU A 17 -18.82 -11.79 -5.27
N ALA A 18 -18.70 -10.52 -4.90
CA ALA A 18 -19.84 -9.59 -4.80
C ALA A 18 -20.60 -9.45 -6.13
N ARG A 19 -19.89 -9.55 -7.27
CA ARG A 19 -20.47 -9.50 -8.62
C ARG A 19 -20.86 -10.87 -9.16
N GLY A 20 -20.70 -11.95 -8.41
CA GLY A 20 -20.99 -13.31 -8.87
C GLY A 20 -20.06 -13.80 -9.99
N ILE A 21 -18.85 -13.23 -10.11
CA ILE A 21 -17.84 -13.62 -11.10
C ILE A 21 -17.10 -14.86 -10.61
N VAL A 22 -17.17 -15.94 -11.36
CA VAL A 22 -16.46 -17.19 -11.05
C VAL A 22 -15.05 -17.14 -11.63
N ALA A 23 -14.04 -17.30 -10.76
CA ALA A 23 -12.66 -17.40 -11.18
C ALA A 23 -12.40 -18.66 -12.02
N ARG A 24 -11.68 -18.52 -13.12
CA ARG A 24 -11.24 -19.65 -13.95
C ARG A 24 -9.89 -20.16 -13.48
N MET A 25 -9.66 -21.46 -13.72
CA MET A 25 -8.35 -22.05 -13.47
C MET A 25 -7.35 -21.57 -14.50
N VAL A 26 -6.14 -21.31 -14.04
CA VAL A 26 -5.00 -20.90 -14.88
C VAL A 26 -3.83 -21.84 -14.65
N GLU A 27 -2.97 -21.93 -15.64
CA GLU A 27 -1.72 -22.69 -15.64
C GLU A 27 -0.52 -21.75 -15.66
N ASP A 28 0.68 -22.25 -15.39
CA ASP A 28 1.95 -21.52 -15.47
C ASP A 28 1.92 -20.18 -14.70
N PHE A 29 1.27 -20.16 -13.52
CA PHE A 29 1.23 -18.98 -12.68
C PHE A 29 2.65 -18.61 -12.21
N ALA A 30 3.07 -17.38 -12.47
CA ALA A 30 4.34 -16.84 -12.05
C ALA A 30 4.17 -15.44 -11.45
N ALA A 31 4.72 -15.25 -10.24
CA ALA A 31 4.84 -13.93 -9.64
C ALA A 31 6.07 -13.22 -10.21
N VAL A 32 5.88 -11.96 -10.61
CA VAL A 32 6.97 -11.05 -11.02
C VAL A 32 7.17 -10.04 -9.88
N PRO A 33 8.21 -10.19 -9.05
CA PRO A 33 8.39 -9.42 -7.83
C PRO A 33 8.31 -7.91 -8.06
N GLY A 34 7.44 -7.24 -7.30
CA GLY A 34 7.22 -5.79 -7.34
C GLY A 34 6.54 -5.28 -8.63
N ARG A 35 6.02 -6.17 -9.50
CA ARG A 35 5.43 -5.79 -10.79
C ARG A 35 4.04 -6.38 -11.03
N GLY A 36 3.81 -7.62 -10.61
CA GLY A 36 2.53 -8.30 -10.80
C GLY A 36 2.68 -9.79 -10.99
N VAL A 37 1.77 -10.37 -11.77
CA VAL A 37 1.69 -11.81 -12.02
C VAL A 37 1.44 -12.08 -13.52
N THR A 38 1.89 -13.24 -13.98
CA THR A 38 1.56 -13.79 -15.30
C THR A 38 1.01 -15.19 -15.16
N ALA A 39 0.19 -15.62 -16.11
CA ALA A 39 -0.36 -16.97 -16.14
C ALA A 39 -0.84 -17.34 -17.56
N ARG A 40 -1.30 -18.58 -17.75
CA ARG A 40 -1.91 -19.05 -18.99
C ARG A 40 -3.34 -19.54 -18.74
N GLU A 41 -4.24 -19.19 -19.64
CA GLU A 41 -5.59 -19.73 -19.75
C GLU A 41 -5.69 -20.46 -21.11
N GLY A 42 -5.40 -21.75 -21.14
CA GLY A 42 -5.26 -22.52 -22.38
C GLY A 42 -4.12 -21.96 -23.24
N GLN A 43 -4.44 -21.46 -24.44
CA GLN A 43 -3.43 -20.83 -25.34
C GLN A 43 -3.20 -19.34 -25.07
N ASN A 44 -4.00 -18.71 -24.19
CA ASN A 44 -3.88 -17.29 -23.92
C ASN A 44 -2.86 -17.04 -22.81
N VAL A 45 -1.98 -16.07 -23.03
CA VAL A 45 -1.12 -15.49 -21.99
C VAL A 45 -1.88 -14.35 -21.34
N ILE A 46 -2.01 -14.39 -20.03
CA ILE A 46 -2.65 -13.33 -19.24
C ILE A 46 -1.63 -12.73 -18.28
N ALA A 47 -1.76 -11.45 -18.02
CA ALA A 47 -0.93 -10.72 -17.07
C ALA A 47 -1.79 -9.75 -16.26
N ALA A 48 -1.43 -9.58 -14.99
CA ALA A 48 -2.01 -8.57 -14.12
C ALA A 48 -0.89 -7.90 -13.33
N GLY A 49 -0.85 -6.56 -13.33
CA GLY A 49 0.22 -5.85 -12.64
C GLY A 49 0.26 -4.35 -12.91
N ASN A 50 1.37 -3.74 -12.50
CA ASN A 50 1.60 -2.31 -12.69
C ASN A 50 2.04 -1.96 -14.12
N VAL A 51 2.17 -0.67 -14.39
CA VAL A 51 2.59 -0.16 -15.72
C VAL A 51 3.97 -0.67 -16.16
N ARG A 52 4.86 -0.98 -15.21
CA ARG A 52 6.20 -1.52 -15.53
C ARG A 52 6.10 -2.91 -16.15
N LEU A 53 5.27 -3.79 -15.57
CA LEU A 53 5.01 -5.11 -16.15
C LEU A 53 4.38 -4.98 -17.53
N MET A 54 3.40 -4.10 -17.71
CA MET A 54 2.76 -3.88 -19.01
C MET A 54 3.77 -3.46 -20.08
N ASN A 55 4.65 -2.51 -19.76
CA ASN A 55 5.69 -2.04 -20.68
C ASN A 55 6.67 -3.16 -21.07
N GLU A 56 7.08 -4.01 -20.12
CA GLU A 56 7.97 -5.16 -20.39
C GLU A 56 7.34 -6.20 -21.32
N LEU A 57 6.02 -6.36 -21.21
CA LEU A 57 5.25 -7.26 -22.07
C LEU A 57 4.82 -6.59 -23.40
N GLY A 58 5.23 -5.35 -23.65
CA GLY A 58 4.87 -4.61 -24.85
C GLY A 58 3.41 -4.16 -24.90
N VAL A 59 2.71 -4.18 -23.76
CA VAL A 59 1.31 -3.76 -23.65
C VAL A 59 1.24 -2.26 -23.52
N THR A 60 0.50 -1.60 -24.42
CA THR A 60 0.31 -0.16 -24.39
C THR A 60 -0.73 0.22 -23.34
N VAL A 61 -0.32 1.00 -22.32
CA VAL A 61 -1.22 1.61 -21.35
C VAL A 61 -1.49 3.07 -21.78
N PRO A 62 -2.74 3.53 -21.78
CA PRO A 62 -3.06 4.93 -22.12
C PRO A 62 -2.27 5.91 -21.26
N ALA A 63 -1.68 6.92 -21.90
CA ALA A 63 -0.92 7.96 -21.21
C ALA A 63 -1.79 8.72 -20.21
N GLY A 64 -1.24 9.04 -19.04
CA GLY A 64 -1.95 9.78 -17.98
C GLY A 64 -2.91 8.94 -17.12
N LEU A 65 -3.18 7.68 -17.48
CA LEU A 65 -4.15 6.86 -16.74
C LEU A 65 -3.64 6.51 -15.32
N THR A 66 -2.35 6.21 -15.20
CA THR A 66 -1.71 5.95 -13.89
C THR A 66 -1.78 7.19 -13.01
N GLU A 67 -1.44 8.36 -13.55
CA GLU A 67 -1.44 9.64 -12.86
C GLU A 67 -2.85 10.05 -12.44
N GLN A 68 -3.85 9.78 -13.28
CA GLN A 68 -5.25 10.05 -12.96
C GLN A 68 -5.70 9.26 -11.72
N PHE A 69 -5.46 7.95 -11.68
CA PHE A 69 -5.82 7.14 -10.51
C PHE A 69 -4.99 7.50 -9.28
N ALA A 70 -3.70 7.79 -9.45
CA ALA A 70 -2.85 8.23 -8.34
C ALA A 70 -3.34 9.54 -7.72
N ALA A 71 -3.81 10.49 -8.53
CA ALA A 71 -4.38 11.75 -8.04
C ALA A 71 -5.67 11.55 -7.21
N GLU A 72 -6.39 10.43 -7.45
CA GLU A 72 -7.54 10.00 -6.64
C GLU A 72 -7.13 9.17 -5.40
N GLY A 73 -5.84 8.95 -5.16
CA GLY A 73 -5.34 8.08 -4.08
C GLY A 73 -5.57 6.60 -4.35
N LYS A 74 -5.61 6.20 -5.63
CA LYS A 74 -5.86 4.83 -6.06
C LYS A 74 -4.63 4.25 -6.75
N THR A 75 -4.38 2.97 -6.55
CA THR A 75 -3.34 2.20 -7.24
C THR A 75 -3.96 1.41 -8.39
N PRO A 76 -3.64 1.75 -9.65
CA PRO A 76 -4.14 1.01 -10.79
C PRO A 76 -3.39 -0.31 -10.99
N LEU A 77 -4.15 -1.38 -11.21
CA LEU A 77 -3.68 -2.66 -11.72
C LEU A 77 -4.21 -2.85 -13.14
N PHE A 78 -3.30 -3.12 -14.05
CA PHE A 78 -3.59 -3.32 -15.46
C PHE A 78 -3.69 -4.80 -15.76
N PHE A 79 -4.67 -5.18 -16.56
CA PHE A 79 -4.91 -6.56 -16.97
C PHE A 79 -4.72 -6.66 -18.47
N ALA A 80 -3.89 -7.61 -18.91
CA ALA A 80 -3.59 -7.83 -20.30
C ALA A 80 -3.83 -9.28 -20.70
N LYS A 81 -4.22 -9.49 -21.96
CA LYS A 81 -4.38 -10.81 -22.58
C LYS A 81 -3.72 -10.78 -23.96
N ASN A 82 -2.79 -11.70 -24.21
CA ASN A 82 -2.08 -11.84 -25.48
C ASN A 82 -1.41 -10.53 -25.97
N GLY A 83 -0.86 -9.74 -25.03
CA GLY A 83 -0.19 -8.48 -25.36
C GLY A 83 -1.13 -7.28 -25.53
N GLU A 84 -2.45 -7.44 -25.32
CA GLU A 84 -3.42 -6.35 -25.38
C GLU A 84 -3.97 -6.02 -23.99
N LEU A 85 -4.12 -4.73 -23.69
CA LEU A 85 -4.76 -4.26 -22.45
C LEU A 85 -6.27 -4.58 -22.51
N VAL A 86 -6.77 -5.38 -21.57
CA VAL A 86 -8.18 -5.77 -21.50
C VAL A 86 -8.97 -4.98 -20.44
N GLY A 87 -8.27 -4.37 -19.47
CA GLY A 87 -8.93 -3.55 -18.45
C GLY A 87 -8.00 -3.06 -17.37
N THR A 88 -8.54 -2.22 -16.51
CA THR A 88 -7.85 -1.67 -15.35
C THR A 88 -8.77 -1.75 -14.13
N ILE A 89 -8.23 -2.22 -13.02
CA ILE A 89 -8.89 -2.15 -11.71
C ILE A 89 -8.08 -1.20 -10.84
N ALA A 90 -8.72 -0.20 -10.28
CA ALA A 90 -8.07 0.71 -9.34
C ALA A 90 -8.45 0.31 -7.91
N VAL A 91 -7.45 0.01 -7.11
CA VAL A 91 -7.60 -0.33 -5.69
C VAL A 91 -7.20 0.88 -4.86
N ALA A 92 -7.95 1.16 -3.82
CA ALA A 92 -7.64 2.23 -2.87
C ALA A 92 -7.78 1.70 -1.45
N ASP A 93 -6.87 2.11 -0.58
CA ASP A 93 -7.05 1.94 0.84
C ASP A 93 -8.15 2.88 1.32
N GLU A 94 -9.10 2.35 2.09
CA GLU A 94 -10.10 3.17 2.73
C GLU A 94 -9.49 3.90 3.92
N VAL A 95 -9.49 5.23 3.82
CA VAL A 95 -9.19 6.07 4.99
C VAL A 95 -10.33 5.94 5.97
N LYS A 96 -10.06 5.47 7.19
CA LYS A 96 -11.06 5.37 8.24
C LYS A 96 -11.67 6.75 8.53
N GLU A 97 -12.97 6.81 8.70
CA GLU A 97 -13.70 8.07 9.00
C GLU A 97 -13.14 8.80 10.23
N THR A 98 -12.61 8.04 11.20
CA THR A 98 -12.02 8.59 12.43
C THR A 98 -10.62 9.17 12.24
N SER A 99 -9.91 8.89 11.15
CA SER A 99 -8.50 9.25 10.97
C SER A 99 -8.26 10.76 10.98
N ALA A 100 -9.09 11.53 10.27
CA ALA A 100 -8.96 12.99 10.24
C ALA A 100 -9.19 13.61 11.64
N GLY A 101 -10.17 13.09 12.39
CA GLY A 101 -10.44 13.51 13.76
C GLY A 101 -9.31 13.19 14.73
N ALA A 102 -8.72 12.00 14.61
CA ALA A 102 -7.58 11.57 15.43
C ALA A 102 -6.34 12.45 15.18
N ILE A 103 -6.00 12.72 13.91
CA ILE A 103 -4.89 13.60 13.54
C ILE A 103 -5.11 15.02 14.08
N ALA A 104 -6.33 15.55 13.95
CA ALA A 104 -6.67 16.86 14.49
C ALA A 104 -6.56 16.92 16.02
N ALA A 105 -6.91 15.84 16.72
CA ALA A 105 -6.77 15.74 18.17
C ALA A 105 -5.29 15.71 18.60
N LEU A 106 -4.44 14.91 17.92
CA LEU A 106 -3.00 14.87 18.17
C LEU A 106 -2.33 16.25 17.97
N ARG A 107 -2.69 16.95 16.90
CA ARG A 107 -2.20 18.32 16.64
C ARG A 107 -2.58 19.31 17.73
N LYS A 108 -3.80 19.21 18.29
CA LYS A 108 -4.21 20.04 19.44
C LYS A 108 -3.37 19.78 20.68
N LEU A 109 -2.80 18.59 20.82
CA LEU A 109 -1.86 18.23 21.89
C LEU A 109 -0.40 18.67 21.58
N GLY A 110 -0.16 19.37 20.47
CA GLY A 110 1.17 19.82 20.07
C GLY A 110 2.02 18.75 19.36
N VAL A 111 1.41 17.63 18.95
CA VAL A 111 2.11 16.56 18.23
C VAL A 111 2.21 16.92 16.75
N ASP A 112 3.41 16.88 16.19
CA ASP A 112 3.65 16.95 14.73
C ASP A 112 3.40 15.58 14.12
N VAL A 113 2.31 15.47 13.37
CA VAL A 113 1.89 14.19 12.74
C VAL A 113 2.43 14.14 11.32
N ARG A 114 3.15 13.07 11.00
CA ARG A 114 3.73 12.81 9.67
C ARG A 114 3.26 11.47 9.11
N MET A 115 3.11 11.39 7.80
CA MET A 115 2.83 10.16 7.07
C MET A 115 4.13 9.63 6.47
N LEU A 116 4.44 8.36 6.76
CA LEU A 116 5.61 7.65 6.21
C LEU A 116 5.11 6.43 5.44
N THR A 117 5.26 6.42 4.11
CA THR A 117 4.67 5.39 3.25
C THR A 117 5.58 4.98 2.11
N GLY A 118 5.45 3.72 1.67
CA GLY A 118 6.06 3.22 0.44
C GLY A 118 5.29 3.58 -0.85
N ASP A 119 4.10 4.17 -0.73
CA ASP A 119 3.34 4.64 -1.87
C ASP A 119 4.07 5.77 -2.60
N ASN A 120 3.75 5.92 -3.90
CA ASN A 120 4.26 7.07 -4.65
C ASN A 120 3.71 8.39 -4.08
N ARG A 121 4.47 9.47 -4.27
CA ARG A 121 4.17 10.78 -3.70
C ARG A 121 2.76 11.30 -4.05
N VAL A 122 2.28 11.09 -5.28
CA VAL A 122 0.96 11.60 -5.72
C VAL A 122 -0.16 10.92 -4.94
N THR A 123 -0.10 9.60 -4.80
CA THR A 123 -1.07 8.80 -4.02
C THR A 123 -1.01 9.19 -2.53
N ALA A 124 0.20 9.27 -1.96
CA ALA A 124 0.39 9.62 -0.56
C ALA A 124 -0.16 11.02 -0.23
N GLU A 125 0.09 12.01 -1.08
CA GLU A 125 -0.44 13.37 -0.90
C GLU A 125 -1.97 13.44 -1.06
N ALA A 126 -2.56 12.61 -1.94
CA ALA A 126 -4.01 12.52 -2.07
C ALA A 126 -4.65 11.99 -0.78
N ILE A 127 -4.06 10.95 -0.19
CA ILE A 127 -4.50 10.39 1.10
C ILE A 127 -4.28 11.40 2.24
N ALA A 128 -3.10 12.02 2.29
CA ALA A 128 -2.75 13.01 3.30
C ALA A 128 -3.74 14.18 3.36
N ARG A 129 -4.14 14.73 2.22
CA ARG A 129 -5.17 15.78 2.14
C ARG A 129 -6.50 15.35 2.75
N ARG A 130 -6.92 14.09 2.54
CA ARG A 130 -8.18 13.54 3.11
C ARG A 130 -8.15 13.48 4.62
N VAL A 131 -6.98 13.29 5.23
CA VAL A 131 -6.80 13.23 6.69
C VAL A 131 -6.31 14.54 7.30
N GLY A 132 -6.19 15.61 6.50
CA GLY A 132 -5.81 16.94 6.97
C GLY A 132 -4.30 17.14 7.15
N LEU A 133 -3.44 16.32 6.54
CA LEU A 133 -1.99 16.54 6.48
C LEU A 133 -1.61 17.40 5.27
N THR A 134 -0.51 18.14 5.39
CA THR A 134 0.09 18.91 4.29
C THR A 134 1.13 18.09 3.54
N SER A 135 1.49 18.49 2.32
CA SER A 135 2.52 17.79 1.53
C SER A 135 3.90 17.74 2.25
N GLU A 136 4.21 18.72 3.08
CA GLU A 136 5.44 18.74 3.89
C GLU A 136 5.48 17.68 4.99
N GLN A 137 4.32 17.18 5.40
CA GLN A 137 4.15 16.14 6.41
C GLN A 137 4.12 14.73 5.79
N VAL A 138 4.34 14.62 4.47
CA VAL A 138 4.35 13.35 3.74
C VAL A 138 5.77 12.96 3.34
N ILE A 139 6.19 11.79 3.77
CA ILE A 139 7.43 11.13 3.36
C ILE A 139 7.00 9.89 2.56
N ALA A 140 7.04 10.02 1.23
CA ALA A 140 6.58 9.02 0.28
C ALA A 140 7.75 8.28 -0.39
N ASP A 141 7.45 7.24 -1.18
CA ASP A 141 8.43 6.43 -1.92
C ASP A 141 9.49 5.77 -1.01
N VAL A 142 9.15 5.50 0.25
CA VAL A 142 10.09 4.96 1.26
C VAL A 142 10.14 3.44 1.17
N LEU A 143 11.36 2.91 0.98
CA LEU A 143 11.56 1.47 1.06
C LEU A 143 11.41 0.98 2.51
N PRO A 144 10.94 -0.26 2.75
CA PRO A 144 10.79 -0.81 4.09
C PRO A 144 12.07 -0.68 4.94
N ALA A 145 13.24 -0.93 4.35
CA ALA A 145 14.54 -0.81 5.01
C ALA A 145 14.92 0.64 5.39
N ASP A 146 14.34 1.64 4.75
CA ASP A 146 14.64 3.05 4.98
C ASP A 146 13.75 3.71 6.03
N LYS A 147 12.65 3.07 6.43
CA LYS A 147 11.72 3.64 7.42
C LYS A 147 12.40 3.92 8.76
N GLU A 148 13.26 3.01 9.22
CA GLU A 148 14.05 3.18 10.45
C GLU A 148 14.96 4.41 10.38
N ARG A 149 15.56 4.66 9.21
CA ARG A 149 16.40 5.85 9.01
C ARG A 149 15.63 7.16 9.20
N HIS A 150 14.40 7.26 8.69
CA HIS A 150 13.58 8.45 8.87
C HIS A 150 13.18 8.69 10.33
N VAL A 151 12.92 7.63 11.10
CA VAL A 151 12.71 7.74 12.55
C VAL A 151 13.95 8.30 13.23
N ARG A 152 15.13 7.77 12.89
CA ARG A 152 16.42 8.23 13.42
C ARG A 152 16.68 9.72 13.09
N GLU A 153 16.46 10.13 11.84
CA GLU A 153 16.64 11.53 11.42
C GLU A 153 15.79 12.50 12.27
N LEU A 154 14.54 12.12 12.59
CA LEU A 154 13.66 12.91 13.45
C LEU A 154 14.17 12.96 14.91
N GLN A 155 14.71 11.86 15.43
CA GLN A 155 15.31 11.80 16.77
C GLN A 155 16.60 12.61 16.84
N ASP A 156 17.45 12.54 15.82
CA ASP A 156 18.71 13.29 15.72
C ASP A 156 18.45 14.81 15.64
N ALA A 157 17.31 15.21 15.09
CA ALA A 157 16.83 16.59 15.13
C ALA A 157 16.28 17.02 16.51
N GLY A 158 16.35 16.17 17.53
CA GLY A 158 15.90 16.43 18.89
C GLY A 158 14.44 16.09 19.18
N GLY A 159 13.74 15.45 18.23
CA GLY A 159 12.36 15.03 18.39
C GLY A 159 12.21 13.75 19.24
N LYS A 160 11.09 13.64 19.94
CA LYS A 160 10.60 12.37 20.47
C LYS A 160 9.62 11.77 19.47
N VAL A 161 9.87 10.54 19.04
CA VAL A 161 9.14 9.91 17.94
C VAL A 161 8.30 8.75 18.45
N ALA A 162 6.99 8.82 18.20
CA ALA A 162 6.10 7.67 18.25
C ALA A 162 5.88 7.15 16.83
N MET A 163 6.18 5.88 16.57
CA MET A 163 5.92 5.21 15.30
C MET A 163 4.68 4.33 15.43
N VAL A 164 3.76 4.49 14.47
CA VAL A 164 2.55 3.65 14.37
C VAL A 164 2.61 2.88 13.06
N GLY A 165 2.47 1.55 13.11
CA GLY A 165 2.54 0.68 11.92
C GLY A 165 1.79 -0.63 12.11
N ASP A 166 1.73 -1.44 11.06
CA ASP A 166 1.10 -2.76 11.05
C ASP A 166 1.98 -3.88 11.64
N GLY A 167 3.24 -3.60 11.87
CA GLY A 167 4.22 -4.50 12.51
C GLY A 167 5.06 -5.30 11.52
N ILE A 168 4.52 -5.77 10.41
CA ILE A 168 5.22 -6.75 9.54
C ILE A 168 6.41 -6.11 8.80
N ASN A 169 6.18 -4.99 8.15
CA ASN A 169 7.22 -4.27 7.38
C ASN A 169 7.82 -3.09 8.14
N ASP A 170 7.24 -2.75 9.29
CA ASP A 170 7.58 -1.56 10.07
C ASP A 170 8.40 -1.89 11.32
N SER A 171 8.63 -3.18 11.62
CA SER A 171 9.32 -3.64 12.85
C SER A 171 10.61 -2.90 13.17
N PRO A 172 11.55 -2.65 12.22
CA PRO A 172 12.76 -1.91 12.53
C PRO A 172 12.50 -0.45 12.92
N ALA A 173 11.49 0.20 12.29
CA ALA A 173 11.10 1.57 12.60
C ALA A 173 10.34 1.67 13.93
N LEU A 174 9.47 0.69 14.23
CA LEU A 174 8.77 0.56 15.52
C LEU A 174 9.77 0.40 16.67
N ALA A 175 10.71 -0.53 16.54
CA ALA A 175 11.75 -0.78 17.54
C ALA A 175 12.71 0.40 17.72
N ARG A 176 12.91 1.22 16.68
CA ARG A 176 13.78 2.41 16.73
C ARG A 176 13.13 3.59 17.42
N ALA A 177 11.82 3.74 17.31
CA ALA A 177 11.08 4.88 17.86
C ALA A 177 11.21 4.99 19.40
N ASP A 178 10.96 6.15 19.97
CA ASP A 178 10.86 6.30 21.44
C ASP A 178 9.61 5.58 21.99
N VAL A 179 8.57 5.43 21.14
CA VAL A 179 7.39 4.58 21.40
C VAL A 179 6.95 3.95 20.09
N GLY A 180 7.00 2.63 20.01
CA GLY A 180 6.47 1.83 18.90
C GLY A 180 5.03 1.37 19.18
N LEU A 181 4.08 1.69 18.31
CA LEU A 181 2.69 1.24 18.41
C LEU A 181 2.36 0.38 17.20
N ALA A 182 2.12 -0.91 17.39
CA ALA A 182 1.65 -1.80 16.35
C ALA A 182 0.13 -1.92 16.35
N ILE A 183 -0.47 -1.90 15.14
CA ILE A 183 -1.90 -2.11 14.94
C ILE A 183 -2.09 -3.48 14.29
N GLY A 184 -2.89 -4.36 14.91
CA GLY A 184 -3.20 -5.66 14.32
C GLY A 184 -3.78 -6.68 15.28
N THR A 185 -4.13 -7.85 14.74
CA THR A 185 -4.85 -8.94 15.44
C THR A 185 -3.99 -10.20 15.57
N GLY A 186 -2.78 -10.14 16.09
CA GLY A 186 -1.99 -11.38 16.21
C GLY A 186 -0.89 -11.36 17.26
N ALA A 187 -0.62 -12.54 17.85
CA ALA A 187 0.48 -12.75 18.79
C ALA A 187 1.88 -12.52 18.14
N ASP A 188 1.97 -12.51 16.82
CA ASP A 188 3.21 -12.31 16.08
C ASP A 188 3.67 -10.85 16.09
N ILE A 189 2.74 -9.90 16.12
CA ILE A 189 3.02 -8.46 16.17
C ILE A 189 3.72 -8.08 17.49
N ALA A 190 3.37 -8.72 18.59
CA ALA A 190 4.01 -8.48 19.89
C ALA A 190 5.49 -8.90 19.95
N LYS A 191 5.93 -9.77 19.02
CA LYS A 191 7.33 -10.22 18.93
C LYS A 191 8.22 -9.28 18.11
N GLU A 192 7.64 -8.33 17.41
CA GLU A 192 8.32 -7.53 16.39
C GLU A 192 8.81 -6.14 16.84
N GLY A 193 8.94 -5.91 18.15
CA GLY A 193 9.61 -4.71 18.68
C GLY A 193 8.71 -3.49 18.92
N ALA A 194 7.40 -3.67 18.99
CA ALA A 194 6.48 -2.60 19.42
C ALA A 194 6.33 -2.59 20.96
N ASP A 195 6.30 -1.39 21.55
CA ASP A 195 6.04 -1.21 22.98
C ASP A 195 4.56 -1.38 23.33
N VAL A 196 3.68 -1.05 22.39
CA VAL A 196 2.22 -1.11 22.54
C VAL A 196 1.61 -1.80 21.33
N VAL A 197 0.69 -2.73 21.58
CA VAL A 197 -0.09 -3.40 20.53
C VAL A 197 -1.56 -3.03 20.66
N LEU A 198 -2.11 -2.41 19.62
CA LEU A 198 -3.52 -2.05 19.53
C LEU A 198 -4.27 -3.23 18.88
N MET A 199 -5.02 -3.98 19.70
CA MET A 199 -5.72 -5.22 19.28
C MET A 199 -7.00 -4.97 18.46
N ARG A 200 -7.45 -3.71 18.32
CA ARG A 200 -8.59 -3.31 17.51
C ARG A 200 -8.29 -1.98 16.82
N SER A 201 -8.63 -1.91 15.58
CA SER A 201 -8.52 -0.71 14.76
C SER A 201 -9.90 -0.12 14.45
#